data_678f39c329b645698312eb66706ff263
#
_entry.id   678f39c329b645698312eb66706ff263
#
_cell.length_a   1.000
_cell.length_b   1.000
_cell.length_c   1.000
_cell.angle_alpha   90.00
_cell.angle_beta   90.00
_cell.angle_gamma   90.00
#
_symmetry.space_group_name_H-M   'P 1'
#
loop_
_entity.id
_entity.type
_entity.pdbx_description
1 polymer ?
#
loop_
_entity_poly.entity_id
_entity_poly.type
_entity_poly.pdbx_seq_one_letter_code
_entity_poly.pdbx_strand_id
1 'polypeptide(L)'
;MPDRKRILFLFSDTGGGHRSAAEAIIEALDRNYPQRYQAKLVDVLKAYAPLPFNRLPAIYPRIVRLPRAWGAGYRISDGHGRARALTAAAWPYVRAAARRLVLEQAPDLAVSVHPLLNAPVIKALGKSHPPFLTVVTDLVTTHALWYHRRVSLCLVPTEQARERALACGLRPDQVQVAGLPVSWRFSQPPGDPERLRAALGWPTDRPMVLLVGGGEGMGPLLETARAIAGIGIDFGLAVVAGRNARLRNRLEAEAWPIQTFIYGFESRMPEMMQAASLLVTKAGPGTIAEALNAGLPMVLYSRLPGQEEGNVDYVVNQGVGVWAPGSARGAKAVSRWLSSPEELGKAASACRRIARPEAAARVAAIIDSLLSSPLPGPGEQTRSSSAEV
;
A
#
# COMPACT_ATOMS: atom_id res chain seq x y z
N MET A 1 -17.70 15.44 -28.32
CA MET A 1 -16.67 15.60 -27.27
C MET A 1 -15.47 14.77 -27.69
N PRO A 2 -14.23 15.23 -27.56
CA PRO A 2 -13.08 14.38 -27.88
C PRO A 2 -13.18 13.09 -27.04
N ASP A 3 -12.85 11.97 -27.67
CA ASP A 3 -12.91 10.65 -27.04
C ASP A 3 -11.90 10.60 -25.89
N ARG A 4 -12.37 10.46 -24.63
CA ARG A 4 -11.51 10.48 -23.44
C ARG A 4 -10.65 9.25 -23.47
N LYS A 5 -9.33 9.40 -23.24
CA LYS A 5 -8.43 8.27 -23.13
C LYS A 5 -8.83 7.34 -21.97
N ARG A 6 -8.91 6.04 -22.26
CA ARG A 6 -9.34 5.00 -21.32
C ARG A 6 -8.16 4.44 -20.55
N ILE A 7 -8.17 4.62 -19.23
CA ILE A 7 -7.14 4.07 -18.33
C ILE A 7 -7.75 2.92 -17.55
N LEU A 8 -7.18 1.73 -17.68
CA LEU A 8 -7.60 0.53 -16.98
C LEU A 8 -6.72 0.27 -15.75
N PHE A 9 -7.28 0.43 -14.56
CA PHE A 9 -6.62 0.09 -13.31
C PHE A 9 -6.94 -1.36 -12.95
N LEU A 10 -5.89 -2.16 -12.79
CA LEU A 10 -5.93 -3.59 -12.50
C LEU A 10 -5.55 -3.84 -11.04
N PHE A 11 -6.49 -4.36 -10.26
CA PHE A 11 -6.26 -4.72 -8.86
C PHE A 11 -6.94 -6.04 -8.51
N SER A 12 -6.75 -6.48 -7.27
CA SER A 12 -7.60 -7.47 -6.61
C SER A 12 -7.68 -7.20 -5.11
N ASP A 13 -8.84 -7.47 -4.51
CA ASP A 13 -9.10 -7.28 -3.07
C ASP A 13 -8.43 -8.38 -2.21
N THR A 14 -7.11 -8.48 -2.33
CA THR A 14 -6.26 -9.31 -1.46
C THR A 14 -5.61 -8.42 -0.38
N GLY A 15 -6.44 -7.87 0.53
CA GLY A 15 -6.06 -6.81 1.45
C GLY A 15 -6.24 -5.40 0.84
N GLY A 16 -6.77 -4.44 1.60
CA GLY A 16 -7.24 -3.13 1.10
C GLY A 16 -6.19 -2.21 0.46
N GLY A 17 -4.88 -2.48 0.59
CA GLY A 17 -3.82 -1.58 0.15
C GLY A 17 -3.77 -1.36 -1.38
N HIS A 18 -4.00 -2.41 -2.17
CA HIS A 18 -3.99 -2.31 -3.64
C HIS A 18 -5.12 -1.43 -4.16
N ARG A 19 -6.33 -1.63 -3.63
CA ARG A 19 -7.49 -0.81 -3.98
C ARG A 19 -7.26 0.66 -3.61
N SER A 20 -6.87 0.93 -2.37
CA SER A 20 -6.63 2.29 -1.88
C SER A 20 -5.58 3.03 -2.70
N ALA A 21 -4.50 2.36 -3.12
CA ALA A 21 -3.49 2.95 -3.98
C ALA A 21 -4.03 3.31 -5.38
N ALA A 22 -4.83 2.42 -5.98
CA ALA A 22 -5.47 2.71 -7.26
C ALA A 22 -6.45 3.88 -7.16
N GLU A 23 -7.30 3.90 -6.13
CA GLU A 23 -8.27 4.98 -5.87
C GLU A 23 -7.55 6.31 -5.64
N ALA A 24 -6.43 6.33 -4.92
CA ALA A 24 -5.62 7.52 -4.72
C ALA A 24 -5.03 8.09 -6.04
N ILE A 25 -4.60 7.22 -6.95
CA ILE A 25 -4.10 7.64 -8.27
C ILE A 25 -5.25 8.17 -9.13
N ILE A 26 -6.41 7.51 -9.13
CA ILE A 26 -7.60 7.96 -9.86
C ILE A 26 -8.05 9.33 -9.34
N GLU A 27 -8.12 9.51 -8.01
CA GLU A 27 -8.42 10.78 -7.37
C GLU A 27 -7.44 11.88 -7.81
N ALA A 28 -6.14 11.58 -7.88
CA ALA A 28 -5.13 12.52 -8.35
C ALA A 28 -5.28 12.85 -9.84
N LEU A 29 -5.66 11.89 -10.70
CA LEU A 29 -5.96 12.12 -12.11
C LEU A 29 -7.16 13.05 -12.27
N ASP A 30 -8.27 12.79 -11.57
CA ASP A 30 -9.50 13.58 -11.66
C ASP A 30 -9.28 15.02 -11.17
N ARG A 31 -8.43 15.22 -10.15
CA ARG A 31 -8.09 16.53 -9.59
C ARG A 31 -7.17 17.34 -10.49
N ASN A 32 -6.09 16.71 -11.00
CA ASN A 32 -5.05 17.42 -11.74
C ASN A 32 -5.37 17.53 -13.24
N TYR A 33 -6.19 16.61 -13.77
CA TYR A 33 -6.54 16.54 -15.19
C TYR A 33 -8.06 16.33 -15.37
N PRO A 34 -8.89 17.26 -14.89
CA PRO A 34 -10.34 17.09 -14.86
C PRO A 34 -10.88 16.80 -16.26
N GLN A 35 -11.76 15.77 -16.33
CA GLN A 35 -12.44 15.34 -17.55
C GLN A 35 -11.55 14.86 -18.71
N ARG A 36 -10.24 14.74 -18.54
CA ARG A 36 -9.31 14.33 -19.59
C ARG A 36 -9.28 12.82 -19.80
N TYR A 37 -9.49 12.05 -18.75
CA TYR A 37 -9.38 10.60 -18.73
C TYR A 37 -10.69 9.93 -18.31
N GLN A 38 -10.88 8.68 -18.78
CA GLN A 38 -11.88 7.76 -18.27
C GLN A 38 -11.14 6.63 -17.53
N ALA A 39 -10.99 6.76 -16.22
CA ALA A 39 -10.38 5.73 -15.37
C ALA A 39 -11.42 4.66 -15.00
N LYS A 40 -11.05 3.38 -15.18
CA LYS A 40 -11.86 2.24 -14.77
C LYS A 40 -11.06 1.31 -13.87
N LEU A 41 -11.56 1.09 -12.65
CA LEU A 41 -10.97 0.20 -11.66
C LEU A 41 -11.62 -1.18 -11.74
N VAL A 42 -10.81 -2.24 -11.96
CA VAL A 42 -11.31 -3.61 -12.19
C VAL A 42 -10.63 -4.59 -11.22
N ASP A 43 -11.43 -5.27 -10.38
CA ASP A 43 -10.97 -6.44 -9.62
C ASP A 43 -10.90 -7.64 -10.59
N VAL A 44 -9.69 -7.88 -11.10
CA VAL A 44 -9.46 -8.86 -12.16
C VAL A 44 -9.68 -10.29 -11.68
N LEU A 45 -9.27 -10.62 -10.46
CA LEU A 45 -9.46 -11.98 -9.96
C LEU A 45 -10.94 -12.28 -9.78
N LYS A 46 -11.70 -11.37 -9.17
CA LYS A 46 -13.14 -11.54 -8.94
C LYS A 46 -13.94 -11.58 -10.24
N ALA A 47 -13.66 -10.68 -11.19
CA ALA A 47 -14.48 -10.49 -12.37
C ALA A 47 -14.14 -11.43 -13.53
N TYR A 48 -12.87 -11.83 -13.66
CA TYR A 48 -12.39 -12.54 -14.86
C TYR A 48 -11.72 -13.88 -14.58
N ALA A 49 -11.05 -14.05 -13.40
CA ALA A 49 -10.28 -15.27 -13.18
C ALA A 49 -11.18 -16.52 -13.09
N PRO A 50 -10.72 -17.68 -13.62
CA PRO A 50 -11.43 -18.93 -13.45
C PRO A 50 -11.34 -19.45 -12.01
N LEU A 51 -12.21 -20.41 -11.66
CA LEU A 51 -12.09 -21.15 -10.38
C LEU A 51 -10.75 -21.90 -10.32
N PRO A 52 -10.06 -21.95 -9.17
CA PRO A 52 -10.45 -21.37 -7.89
C PRO A 52 -9.95 -19.93 -7.68
N PHE A 53 -9.24 -19.33 -8.64
CA PHE A 53 -8.56 -18.03 -8.50
C PHE A 53 -9.53 -16.87 -8.24
N ASN A 54 -10.76 -16.92 -8.76
CA ASN A 54 -11.79 -15.91 -8.49
C ASN A 54 -12.26 -15.87 -7.03
N ARG A 55 -11.94 -16.92 -6.24
CA ARG A 55 -12.23 -16.97 -4.80
C ARG A 55 -11.08 -16.50 -3.92
N LEU A 56 -9.89 -16.27 -4.50
CA LEU A 56 -8.71 -15.84 -3.74
C LEU A 56 -8.96 -14.58 -2.89
N PRO A 57 -9.64 -13.51 -3.37
CA PRO A 57 -9.93 -12.36 -2.54
C PRO A 57 -10.73 -12.70 -1.29
N ALA A 58 -11.72 -13.57 -1.40
CA ALA A 58 -12.57 -14.00 -0.27
C ALA A 58 -11.84 -14.94 0.71
N ILE A 59 -10.86 -15.69 0.24
CA ILE A 59 -10.10 -16.66 1.03
C ILE A 59 -8.86 -16.01 1.66
N TYR A 60 -8.31 -14.97 1.05
CA TYR A 60 -7.09 -14.28 1.47
C TYR A 60 -7.06 -13.95 2.96
N PRO A 61 -8.11 -13.36 3.59
CA PRO A 61 -8.11 -13.06 5.02
C PRO A 61 -7.94 -14.31 5.91
N ARG A 62 -8.33 -15.52 5.41
CA ARG A 62 -8.14 -16.78 6.12
C ARG A 62 -6.72 -17.33 5.95
N ILE A 63 -6.15 -17.19 4.75
CA ILE A 63 -4.78 -17.66 4.44
C ILE A 63 -3.74 -16.90 5.28
N VAL A 64 -3.86 -15.59 5.37
CA VAL A 64 -2.92 -14.75 6.13
C VAL A 64 -3.03 -14.94 7.66
N ARG A 65 -4.08 -15.61 8.15
CA ARG A 65 -4.17 -16.04 9.57
C ARG A 65 -3.26 -17.22 9.89
N LEU A 66 -2.64 -17.83 8.88
CA LEU A 66 -1.63 -18.88 9.02
C LEU A 66 -0.24 -18.30 8.65
N PRO A 67 0.36 -17.43 9.49
CA PRO A 67 1.51 -16.62 9.10
C PRO A 67 2.75 -17.44 8.72
N ARG A 68 2.95 -18.62 9.35
CA ARG A 68 4.07 -19.52 8.99
C ARG A 68 3.91 -20.10 7.59
N ALA A 69 2.71 -20.56 7.24
CA ALA A 69 2.40 -21.12 5.92
C ALA A 69 2.47 -20.01 4.84
N TRP A 70 1.92 -18.82 5.13
CA TRP A 70 2.04 -17.66 4.25
C TRP A 70 3.49 -17.30 3.97
N GLY A 71 4.31 -17.11 5.01
CA GLY A 71 5.71 -16.74 4.85
C GLY A 71 6.55 -17.79 4.14
N ALA A 72 6.27 -19.09 4.34
CA ALA A 72 6.91 -20.15 3.57
C ALA A 72 6.51 -20.09 2.10
N GLY A 73 5.22 -19.99 1.79
CA GLY A 73 4.71 -19.84 0.44
C GLY A 73 5.28 -18.62 -0.29
N TYR A 74 5.32 -17.46 0.40
CA TYR A 74 5.89 -16.23 -0.13
C TYR A 74 7.37 -16.42 -0.52
N ARG A 75 8.21 -16.95 0.39
CA ARG A 75 9.64 -17.17 0.14
C ARG A 75 9.91 -18.24 -0.92
N ILE A 76 9.12 -19.33 -0.97
CA ILE A 76 9.27 -20.38 -1.97
C ILE A 76 8.90 -19.87 -3.36
N SER A 77 7.87 -19.04 -3.48
CA SER A 77 7.43 -18.46 -4.76
C SER A 77 8.25 -17.26 -5.21
N ASP A 78 8.95 -16.57 -4.30
CA ASP A 78 9.77 -15.42 -4.63
C ASP A 78 11.06 -15.84 -5.37
N GLY A 79 11.51 -14.96 -6.27
CA GLY A 79 12.68 -15.13 -7.13
C GLY A 79 12.32 -15.11 -8.61
N HIS A 80 13.18 -14.45 -9.41
CA HIS A 80 12.88 -14.18 -10.83
C HIS A 80 12.57 -15.43 -11.65
N GLY A 81 13.37 -16.50 -11.52
CA GLY A 81 13.14 -17.76 -12.24
C GLY A 81 11.85 -18.46 -11.81
N ARG A 82 11.60 -18.52 -10.49
CA ARG A 82 10.41 -19.16 -9.91
C ARG A 82 9.12 -18.41 -10.30
N ALA A 83 9.12 -17.08 -10.19
CA ALA A 83 8.00 -16.25 -10.62
C ALA A 83 7.66 -16.45 -12.10
N ARG A 84 8.68 -16.54 -12.97
CA ARG A 84 8.48 -16.85 -14.40
C ARG A 84 7.90 -18.25 -14.62
N ALA A 85 8.42 -19.26 -13.92
CA ALA A 85 7.92 -20.62 -14.02
C ALA A 85 6.47 -20.73 -13.57
N LEU A 86 6.12 -20.13 -12.42
CA LEU A 86 4.75 -20.07 -11.91
C LEU A 86 3.80 -19.40 -12.90
N THR A 87 4.20 -18.26 -13.47
CA THR A 87 3.39 -17.56 -14.47
C THR A 87 3.24 -18.36 -15.75
N ALA A 88 4.29 -19.05 -16.20
CA ALA A 88 4.24 -19.90 -17.37
C ALA A 88 3.31 -21.10 -17.17
N ALA A 89 3.38 -21.75 -16.01
CA ALA A 89 2.50 -22.86 -15.63
C ALA A 89 1.03 -22.44 -15.50
N ALA A 90 0.75 -21.24 -14.95
CA ALA A 90 -0.60 -20.72 -14.83
C ALA A 90 -1.21 -20.24 -16.15
N TRP A 91 -0.37 -19.86 -17.13
CA TRP A 91 -0.82 -19.22 -18.36
C TRP A 91 -1.88 -19.99 -19.15
N PRO A 92 -1.75 -21.30 -19.44
CA PRO A 92 -2.77 -22.03 -20.20
C PRO A 92 -4.16 -21.92 -19.53
N TYR A 93 -4.19 -21.82 -18.22
CA TYR A 93 -5.40 -21.76 -17.42
C TYR A 93 -6.05 -20.36 -17.38
N VAL A 94 -5.23 -19.30 -17.26
CA VAL A 94 -5.73 -17.93 -17.14
C VAL A 94 -5.83 -17.16 -18.45
N ARG A 95 -5.30 -17.72 -19.57
CA ARG A 95 -5.18 -17.01 -20.86
C ARG A 95 -6.51 -16.52 -21.45
N ALA A 96 -7.56 -17.33 -21.35
CA ALA A 96 -8.88 -16.96 -21.87
C ALA A 96 -9.46 -15.77 -21.10
N ALA A 97 -9.36 -15.79 -19.78
CA ALA A 97 -9.79 -14.71 -18.89
C ALA A 97 -9.02 -13.40 -19.15
N ALA A 98 -7.68 -13.49 -19.27
CA ALA A 98 -6.84 -12.34 -19.54
C ALA A 98 -7.12 -11.72 -20.93
N ARG A 99 -7.34 -12.56 -21.97
CA ARG A 99 -7.72 -12.09 -23.31
C ARG A 99 -9.09 -11.42 -23.31
N ARG A 100 -10.07 -12.02 -22.62
CA ARG A 100 -11.41 -11.45 -22.48
C ARG A 100 -11.36 -10.07 -21.81
N LEU A 101 -10.60 -9.92 -20.71
CA LEU A 101 -10.37 -8.64 -20.04
C LEU A 101 -9.84 -7.58 -21.03
N VAL A 102 -8.78 -7.91 -21.77
CA VAL A 102 -8.15 -6.99 -22.72
C VAL A 102 -9.10 -6.58 -23.84
N LEU A 103 -9.85 -7.54 -24.42
CA LEU A 103 -10.80 -7.27 -25.49
C LEU A 103 -11.97 -6.41 -25.01
N GLU A 104 -12.57 -6.72 -23.86
CA GLU A 104 -13.71 -5.98 -23.31
C GLU A 104 -13.34 -4.56 -22.85
N GLN A 105 -12.16 -4.39 -22.27
CA GLN A 105 -11.78 -3.10 -21.72
C GLN A 105 -11.07 -2.19 -22.73
N ALA A 106 -10.37 -2.75 -23.70
CA ALA A 106 -9.63 -2.07 -24.76
C ALA A 106 -9.01 -0.72 -24.32
N PRO A 107 -8.07 -0.75 -23.36
CA PRO A 107 -7.53 0.47 -22.74
C PRO A 107 -6.51 1.17 -23.63
N ASP A 108 -6.42 2.50 -23.52
CA ASP A 108 -5.31 3.28 -24.08
C ASP A 108 -4.05 3.19 -23.19
N LEU A 109 -4.20 2.88 -21.90
CA LEU A 109 -3.14 2.61 -20.94
C LEU A 109 -3.65 1.67 -19.85
N ALA A 110 -2.84 0.69 -19.45
CA ALA A 110 -3.12 -0.19 -18.33
C ALA A 110 -2.19 0.13 -17.14
N VAL A 111 -2.77 0.29 -15.95
CA VAL A 111 -2.06 0.48 -14.68
C VAL A 111 -2.32 -0.70 -13.78
N SER A 112 -1.30 -1.45 -13.43
CA SER A 112 -1.42 -2.58 -12.51
C SER A 112 -0.88 -2.21 -11.13
N VAL A 113 -1.71 -2.37 -10.12
CA VAL A 113 -1.35 -2.23 -8.70
C VAL A 113 -1.33 -3.57 -7.96
N HIS A 114 -1.20 -4.70 -8.70
CA HIS A 114 -1.25 -6.03 -8.10
C HIS A 114 -0.26 -7.01 -8.79
N PRO A 115 0.61 -7.73 -8.04
CA PRO A 115 1.70 -8.53 -8.60
C PRO A 115 1.24 -9.67 -9.51
N LEU A 116 0.14 -10.35 -9.17
CA LEU A 116 -0.36 -11.49 -9.94
C LEU A 116 -0.91 -11.13 -11.32
N LEU A 117 -1.19 -9.85 -11.59
CA LEU A 117 -1.87 -9.40 -12.81
C LEU A 117 -0.91 -8.99 -13.92
N ASN A 118 0.33 -8.61 -13.59
CA ASN A 118 1.28 -8.06 -14.54
C ASN A 118 1.55 -9.02 -15.71
N ALA A 119 2.08 -10.18 -15.44
CA ALA A 119 2.50 -11.10 -16.49
C ALA A 119 1.32 -11.66 -17.32
N PRO A 120 0.18 -12.09 -16.75
CA PRO A 120 -0.95 -12.55 -17.56
C PRO A 120 -1.53 -11.47 -18.48
N VAL A 121 -1.70 -10.24 -17.97
CA VAL A 121 -2.29 -9.15 -18.77
C VAL A 121 -1.35 -8.68 -19.87
N ILE A 122 -0.04 -8.45 -19.56
CA ILE A 122 0.96 -8.11 -20.58
C ILE A 122 1.05 -9.17 -21.66
N LYS A 123 0.94 -10.46 -21.29
CA LYS A 123 0.95 -11.55 -22.26
C LYS A 123 -0.31 -11.57 -23.14
N ALA A 124 -1.46 -11.24 -22.57
CA ALA A 124 -2.72 -11.15 -23.31
C ALA A 124 -2.76 -9.95 -24.27
N LEU A 125 -2.18 -8.82 -23.88
CA LEU A 125 -2.05 -7.61 -24.69
C LEU A 125 -1.21 -7.84 -25.98
N GLY A 126 -0.33 -8.85 -26.01
CA GLY A 126 0.48 -9.17 -27.19
C GLY A 126 1.78 -8.37 -27.29
N LYS A 127 2.39 -8.33 -28.51
CA LYS A 127 3.68 -7.66 -28.72
C LYS A 127 3.55 -6.14 -28.86
N SER A 128 2.59 -5.69 -29.65
CA SER A 128 2.26 -4.27 -29.84
C SER A 128 1.09 -3.93 -28.96
N HIS A 129 1.36 -3.44 -27.77
CA HIS A 129 0.33 -3.14 -26.77
C HIS A 129 0.39 -1.68 -26.31
N PRO A 130 -0.72 -1.13 -25.80
CA PRO A 130 -0.71 0.19 -25.16
C PRO A 130 0.26 0.19 -23.98
N PRO A 131 0.69 1.38 -23.51
CA PRO A 131 1.57 1.48 -22.35
C PRO A 131 1.02 0.67 -21.18
N PHE A 132 1.91 -0.08 -20.52
CA PHE A 132 1.61 -0.83 -19.31
C PHE A 132 2.47 -0.32 -18.16
N LEU A 133 1.82 0.27 -17.17
CA LEU A 133 2.46 0.81 -15.99
C LEU A 133 2.24 -0.15 -14.81
N THR A 134 3.31 -0.52 -14.12
CA THR A 134 3.22 -1.20 -12.82
C THR A 134 3.46 -0.19 -11.72
N VAL A 135 2.55 -0.11 -10.74
CA VAL A 135 2.73 0.66 -9.52
C VAL A 135 2.83 -0.31 -8.36
N VAL A 136 4.03 -0.47 -7.82
CA VAL A 136 4.31 -1.41 -6.72
C VAL A 136 3.78 -0.84 -5.42
N THR A 137 2.93 -1.61 -4.74
CA THR A 137 2.28 -1.21 -3.48
C THR A 137 2.82 -1.94 -2.25
N ASP A 138 3.80 -2.83 -2.42
CA ASP A 138 4.67 -3.34 -1.34
C ASP A 138 5.81 -2.34 -1.12
N LEU A 139 6.15 -2.02 0.15
CA LEU A 139 7.03 -0.90 0.47
C LEU A 139 8.52 -1.22 0.24
N VAL A 140 9.00 -2.35 0.76
CA VAL A 140 10.41 -2.75 0.69
C VAL A 140 10.58 -4.18 0.18
N THR A 141 10.01 -5.16 0.88
CA THR A 141 10.05 -6.55 0.45
C THR A 141 9.04 -6.76 -0.67
N THR A 142 9.51 -6.63 -1.91
CA THR A 142 8.67 -6.73 -3.11
C THR A 142 8.87 -8.07 -3.80
N HIS A 143 7.78 -8.80 -4.02
CA HIS A 143 7.82 -10.12 -4.67
C HIS A 143 8.22 -10.00 -6.15
N ALA A 144 8.98 -10.97 -6.67
CA ALA A 144 9.44 -10.97 -8.07
C ALA A 144 8.29 -10.94 -9.11
N LEU A 145 7.08 -11.33 -8.74
CA LEU A 145 5.87 -11.23 -9.58
C LEU A 145 5.48 -9.79 -9.94
N TRP A 146 5.98 -8.78 -9.22
CA TRP A 146 5.79 -7.38 -9.59
C TRP A 146 6.49 -7.01 -10.90
N TYR A 147 7.59 -7.69 -11.25
CA TYR A 147 8.53 -7.23 -12.24
C TYR A 147 8.42 -8.02 -13.55
N HIS A 148 8.02 -7.34 -14.60
CA HIS A 148 7.92 -7.92 -15.94
C HIS A 148 8.64 -7.03 -16.96
N ARG A 149 9.62 -7.58 -17.72
CA ARG A 149 10.51 -6.82 -18.64
C ARG A 149 9.80 -6.04 -19.75
N ARG A 150 8.54 -6.34 -20.03
CA ARG A 150 7.74 -5.68 -21.05
C ARG A 150 6.86 -4.55 -20.53
N VAL A 151 7.01 -4.14 -19.27
CA VAL A 151 6.35 -2.94 -18.77
C VAL A 151 6.94 -1.71 -19.44
N SER A 152 6.11 -0.70 -19.71
CA SER A 152 6.59 0.59 -20.17
C SER A 152 7.34 1.30 -19.05
N LEU A 153 6.78 1.24 -17.83
CA LEU A 153 7.41 1.79 -16.63
C LEU A 153 6.94 1.02 -15.38
N CYS A 154 7.84 0.90 -14.40
CA CYS A 154 7.60 0.33 -13.09
C CYS A 154 7.85 1.40 -12.02
N LEU A 155 6.81 1.86 -11.35
CA LEU A 155 6.89 2.82 -10.27
C LEU A 155 6.98 2.09 -8.95
N VAL A 156 8.01 2.40 -8.19
CA VAL A 156 8.32 1.73 -6.90
C VAL A 156 8.30 2.74 -5.76
N PRO A 157 7.98 2.31 -4.53
CA PRO A 157 7.86 3.24 -3.41
C PRO A 157 9.19 3.71 -2.81
N THR A 158 10.25 2.89 -2.88
CA THR A 158 11.53 3.13 -2.20
C THR A 158 12.73 2.77 -3.09
N GLU A 159 13.91 3.24 -2.73
CA GLU A 159 15.17 2.85 -3.42
C GLU A 159 15.43 1.34 -3.29
N GLN A 160 15.13 0.74 -2.14
CA GLN A 160 15.29 -0.71 -1.94
C GLN A 160 14.38 -1.51 -2.91
N ALA A 161 13.15 -1.04 -3.13
CA ALA A 161 12.27 -1.64 -4.12
C ALA A 161 12.77 -1.42 -5.56
N ARG A 162 13.46 -0.29 -5.84
CA ARG A 162 14.13 -0.04 -7.12
C ARG A 162 15.30 -1.00 -7.35
N GLU A 163 16.18 -1.16 -6.38
CA GLU A 163 17.26 -2.14 -6.44
C GLU A 163 16.74 -3.56 -6.71
N ARG A 164 15.65 -3.93 -6.03
CA ARG A 164 14.98 -5.21 -6.25
C ARG A 164 14.44 -5.36 -7.67
N ALA A 165 13.84 -4.31 -8.22
CA ALA A 165 13.33 -4.30 -9.60
C ALA A 165 14.45 -4.51 -10.62
N LEU A 166 15.57 -3.82 -10.45
CA LEU A 166 16.76 -3.97 -11.30
C LEU A 166 17.33 -5.41 -11.19
N ALA A 167 17.46 -5.95 -9.97
CA ALA A 167 17.90 -7.33 -9.73
C ALA A 167 16.94 -8.37 -10.35
N CYS A 168 15.66 -8.04 -10.53
CA CYS A 168 14.68 -8.86 -11.25
C CYS A 168 14.73 -8.67 -12.78
N GLY A 169 15.66 -7.85 -13.29
CA GLY A 169 15.98 -7.70 -14.70
C GLY A 169 15.20 -6.63 -15.45
N LEU A 170 14.66 -5.64 -14.75
CA LEU A 170 14.21 -4.39 -15.37
C LEU A 170 15.43 -3.51 -15.68
N ARG A 171 15.33 -2.69 -16.74
CA ARG A 171 16.34 -1.70 -17.06
C ARG A 171 16.21 -0.46 -16.18
N PRO A 172 17.28 0.31 -15.96
CA PRO A 172 17.23 1.55 -15.17
C PRO A 172 16.20 2.58 -15.67
N ASP A 173 16.01 2.69 -16.99
CA ASP A 173 15.04 3.56 -17.63
C ASP A 173 13.58 3.12 -17.43
N GLN A 174 13.35 1.87 -17.07
CA GLN A 174 12.03 1.31 -16.77
C GLN A 174 11.62 1.44 -15.30
N VAL A 175 12.48 1.92 -14.41
CA VAL A 175 12.18 1.95 -12.96
C VAL A 175 12.34 3.34 -12.40
N GLN A 176 11.29 3.86 -11.75
CA GLN A 176 11.30 5.16 -11.11
C GLN A 176 10.75 5.08 -9.70
N VAL A 177 11.42 5.75 -8.74
CA VAL A 177 10.92 5.88 -7.37
C VAL A 177 9.89 6.99 -7.33
N ALA A 178 8.64 6.63 -7.06
CA ALA A 178 7.52 7.56 -7.01
C ALA A 178 6.97 7.79 -5.59
N GLY A 179 7.28 6.89 -4.65
CA GLY A 179 6.57 6.78 -3.38
C GLY A 179 5.38 5.83 -3.48
N LEU A 180 4.75 5.51 -2.35
CA LEU A 180 3.54 4.71 -2.31
C LEU A 180 2.32 5.63 -2.36
N PRO A 181 1.44 5.50 -3.39
CA PRO A 181 0.27 6.36 -3.51
C PRO A 181 -0.71 6.15 -2.34
N VAL A 182 -1.06 7.24 -1.69
CA VAL A 182 -2.10 7.31 -0.66
C VAL A 182 -3.05 8.46 -0.99
N SER A 183 -4.26 8.47 -0.42
CA SER A 183 -5.25 9.52 -0.68
C SER A 183 -4.66 10.93 -0.49
N TRP A 184 -5.06 11.84 -1.36
CA TRP A 184 -4.62 13.25 -1.31
C TRP A 184 -4.87 13.91 0.04
N ARG A 185 -5.83 13.40 0.83
CA ARG A 185 -6.10 13.91 2.18
C ARG A 185 -4.91 13.76 3.12
N PHE A 186 -4.03 12.77 2.90
CA PHE A 186 -2.74 12.64 3.60
C PHE A 186 -1.65 13.56 3.05
N SER A 187 -1.89 14.21 1.90
CA SER A 187 -0.97 15.19 1.28
C SER A 187 -1.27 16.62 1.71
N GLN A 188 -2.34 16.83 2.48
CA GLN A 188 -2.69 18.16 2.96
C GLN A 188 -1.73 18.59 4.08
N PRO A 189 -1.45 19.89 4.20
CA PRO A 189 -0.73 20.43 5.33
C PRO A 189 -1.37 19.92 6.66
N PRO A 190 -0.55 19.54 7.64
CA PRO A 190 -1.08 19.05 8.90
C PRO A 190 -1.96 20.14 9.56
N GLY A 191 -3.15 19.75 9.98
CA GLY A 191 -4.03 20.60 10.77
C GLY A 191 -3.48 20.78 12.18
N ASP A 192 -4.09 21.69 12.93
CA ASP A 192 -3.82 21.85 14.36
C ASP A 192 -4.30 20.58 15.11
N PRO A 193 -3.40 19.83 15.76
CA PRO A 193 -3.77 18.58 16.44
C PRO A 193 -4.83 18.76 17.53
N GLU A 194 -4.85 19.88 18.25
CA GLU A 194 -5.83 20.13 19.31
C GLU A 194 -7.23 20.34 18.71
N ARG A 195 -7.33 21.12 17.63
CA ARG A 195 -8.60 21.31 16.91
C ARG A 195 -9.11 20.00 16.29
N LEU A 196 -8.21 19.19 15.74
CA LEU A 196 -8.56 17.89 15.21
C LEU A 196 -9.05 16.93 16.30
N ARG A 197 -8.41 16.92 17.48
CA ARG A 197 -8.87 16.15 18.65
C ARG A 197 -10.25 16.59 19.08
N ALA A 198 -10.48 17.88 19.23
CA ALA A 198 -11.78 18.43 19.58
C ALA A 198 -12.88 18.00 18.57
N ALA A 199 -12.59 18.08 17.27
CA ALA A 199 -13.52 17.65 16.21
C ALA A 199 -13.79 16.14 16.21
N LEU A 200 -12.84 15.32 16.71
CA LEU A 200 -12.98 13.86 16.88
C LEU A 200 -13.64 13.47 18.20
N GLY A 201 -13.87 14.43 19.10
CA GLY A 201 -14.33 14.20 20.47
C GLY A 201 -13.25 13.59 21.37
N TRP A 202 -11.98 13.75 21.00
CA TRP A 202 -10.82 13.26 21.77
C TRP A 202 -10.35 14.30 22.79
N PRO A 203 -9.70 13.87 23.90
CA PRO A 203 -9.09 14.81 24.84
C PRO A 203 -7.99 15.63 24.17
N THR A 204 -7.95 16.93 24.48
CA THR A 204 -6.96 17.88 23.96
C THR A 204 -5.79 18.09 24.92
N ASP A 205 -5.96 17.72 26.17
CA ASP A 205 -5.05 17.96 27.32
C ASP A 205 -4.00 16.85 27.51
N ARG A 206 -4.08 15.74 26.75
CA ARG A 206 -3.20 14.59 26.91
C ARG A 206 -2.84 13.93 25.56
N PRO A 207 -1.77 13.11 25.50
CA PRO A 207 -1.41 12.38 24.30
C PRO A 207 -2.51 11.40 23.84
N MET A 208 -2.63 11.20 22.53
CA MET A 208 -3.51 10.21 21.92
C MET A 208 -2.72 9.10 21.25
N VAL A 209 -2.99 7.87 21.60
CA VAL A 209 -2.46 6.67 20.91
C VAL A 209 -3.50 6.13 19.97
N LEU A 210 -3.15 5.97 18.70
CA LEU A 210 -4.00 5.38 17.68
C LEU A 210 -3.56 3.94 17.39
N LEU A 211 -4.40 2.95 17.70
CA LEU A 211 -4.15 1.55 17.44
C LEU A 211 -4.96 1.07 16.24
N VAL A 212 -4.29 0.59 15.19
CA VAL A 212 -4.91 0.22 13.90
C VAL A 212 -4.56 -1.21 13.50
N GLY A 213 -5.58 -2.04 13.24
CA GLY A 213 -5.44 -3.42 12.76
C GLY A 213 -5.41 -3.54 11.23
N GLY A 214 -5.30 -2.42 10.49
CA GLY A 214 -5.51 -2.38 9.05
C GLY A 214 -6.98 -2.49 8.67
N GLY A 215 -7.31 -2.43 7.37
CA GLY A 215 -8.69 -2.42 6.88
C GLY A 215 -9.53 -3.62 7.30
N GLU A 216 -8.90 -4.77 7.55
CA GLU A 216 -9.57 -6.01 7.97
C GLU A 216 -9.46 -6.31 9.48
N GLY A 217 -8.90 -5.39 10.28
CA GLY A 217 -8.76 -5.58 11.72
C GLY A 217 -7.96 -6.83 12.09
N MET A 218 -6.81 -7.01 11.45
CA MET A 218 -5.98 -8.20 11.63
C MET A 218 -5.03 -8.07 12.83
N GLY A 219 -4.56 -9.22 13.32
CA GLY A 219 -3.64 -9.32 14.46
C GLY A 219 -4.34 -9.38 15.81
N PRO A 220 -3.58 -9.45 16.91
CA PRO A 220 -4.09 -9.53 18.28
C PRO A 220 -4.50 -8.14 18.81
N LEU A 221 -5.45 -7.47 18.11
CA LEU A 221 -5.79 -6.07 18.36
C LEU A 221 -6.38 -5.86 19.77
N LEU A 222 -7.30 -6.74 20.22
CA LEU A 222 -7.92 -6.63 21.53
C LEU A 222 -6.88 -6.82 22.65
N GLU A 223 -6.04 -7.84 22.54
CA GLU A 223 -4.98 -8.12 23.51
C GLU A 223 -3.94 -6.99 23.56
N THR A 224 -3.67 -6.39 22.40
CA THR A 224 -2.76 -5.24 22.30
C THR A 224 -3.39 -3.99 22.91
N ALA A 225 -4.68 -3.73 22.65
CA ALA A 225 -5.42 -2.62 23.25
C ALA A 225 -5.45 -2.72 24.79
N ARG A 226 -5.75 -3.91 25.34
CA ARG A 226 -5.73 -4.17 26.78
C ARG A 226 -4.36 -3.92 27.40
N ALA A 227 -3.30 -4.44 26.77
CA ALA A 227 -1.94 -4.26 27.26
C ALA A 227 -1.52 -2.77 27.26
N ILE A 228 -1.89 -2.02 26.22
CA ILE A 228 -1.62 -0.59 26.12
C ILE A 228 -2.43 0.19 27.15
N ALA A 229 -3.73 -0.07 27.28
CA ALA A 229 -4.59 0.62 28.25
C ALA A 229 -4.14 0.43 29.71
N GLY A 230 -3.43 -0.66 30.01
CA GLY A 230 -2.93 -0.98 31.35
C GLY A 230 -1.54 -0.44 31.72
N ILE A 231 -0.91 0.44 30.92
CA ILE A 231 0.47 0.90 31.19
C ILE A 231 0.63 1.92 32.31
N GLY A 232 -0.47 2.42 32.89
CA GLY A 232 -0.43 3.34 34.05
C GLY A 232 0.06 4.77 33.75
N ILE A 233 -0.02 5.22 32.51
CA ILE A 233 0.27 6.59 32.06
C ILE A 233 -1.05 7.26 31.68
N ASP A 234 -1.14 8.59 31.82
CA ASP A 234 -2.31 9.34 31.39
C ASP A 234 -2.26 9.66 29.88
N PHE A 235 -3.14 9.03 29.12
CA PHE A 235 -3.32 9.24 27.68
C PHE A 235 -4.70 8.74 27.23
N GLY A 236 -5.13 9.13 26.04
CA GLY A 236 -6.33 8.56 25.40
C GLY A 236 -5.95 7.51 24.36
N LEU A 237 -6.79 6.48 24.22
CA LEU A 237 -6.61 5.38 23.26
C LEU A 237 -7.74 5.37 22.22
N ALA A 238 -7.39 5.44 20.94
CA ALA A 238 -8.32 5.21 19.82
C ALA A 238 -8.00 3.89 19.15
N VAL A 239 -8.99 3.00 19.01
CA VAL A 239 -8.82 1.67 18.42
C VAL A 239 -9.68 1.53 17.16
N VAL A 240 -9.05 1.25 16.02
CA VAL A 240 -9.72 1.07 14.73
C VAL A 240 -9.74 -0.41 14.35
N ALA A 241 -10.91 -1.05 14.45
CA ALA A 241 -11.13 -2.46 14.15
C ALA A 241 -11.33 -2.75 12.64
N GLY A 242 -11.40 -1.72 11.79
CA GLY A 242 -11.65 -1.87 10.37
C GLY A 242 -13.01 -2.51 10.08
N ARG A 243 -13.07 -3.38 9.06
CA ARG A 243 -14.31 -4.10 8.66
C ARG A 243 -14.67 -5.27 9.58
N ASN A 244 -13.91 -5.50 10.64
CA ASN A 244 -14.12 -6.62 11.56
C ASN A 244 -15.18 -6.27 12.64
N ALA A 245 -16.47 -6.37 12.29
CA ALA A 245 -17.58 -6.07 13.19
C ALA A 245 -17.54 -6.92 14.47
N ARG A 246 -17.15 -8.20 14.38
CA ARG A 246 -17.04 -9.08 15.58
C ARG A 246 -15.96 -8.59 16.56
N LEU A 247 -14.84 -8.13 16.03
CA LEU A 247 -13.78 -7.55 16.86
C LEU A 247 -14.22 -6.22 17.47
N ARG A 248 -14.87 -5.36 16.69
CA ARG A 248 -15.43 -4.10 17.17
C ARG A 248 -16.37 -4.32 18.35
N ASN A 249 -17.35 -5.23 18.24
CA ASN A 249 -18.30 -5.50 19.33
C ASN A 249 -17.59 -6.01 20.60
N ARG A 250 -16.52 -6.81 20.44
CA ARG A 250 -15.71 -7.25 21.61
C ARG A 250 -14.96 -6.09 22.26
N LEU A 251 -14.44 -5.17 21.48
CA LEU A 251 -13.74 -3.96 21.97
C LEU A 251 -14.72 -3.01 22.69
N GLU A 252 -15.94 -2.85 22.16
CA GLU A 252 -16.99 -2.02 22.76
C GLU A 252 -17.53 -2.59 24.08
N ALA A 253 -17.48 -3.91 24.24
CA ALA A 253 -17.92 -4.61 25.46
C ALA A 253 -16.86 -4.60 26.59
N GLU A 254 -15.64 -4.10 26.36
CA GLU A 254 -14.58 -4.06 27.36
C GLU A 254 -14.77 -2.89 28.34
N ALA A 255 -14.44 -3.15 29.61
CA ALA A 255 -14.26 -2.09 30.61
C ALA A 255 -12.83 -1.55 30.55
N TRP A 256 -12.66 -0.39 29.95
CA TRP A 256 -11.35 0.21 29.75
C TRP A 256 -10.90 1.03 30.96
N PRO A 257 -9.66 0.87 31.45
CA PRO A 257 -9.13 1.65 32.60
C PRO A 257 -8.79 3.11 32.24
N ILE A 258 -8.79 3.45 30.95
CA ILE A 258 -8.52 4.79 30.43
C ILE A 258 -9.58 5.18 29.40
N GLN A 259 -9.65 6.46 29.06
CA GLN A 259 -10.55 6.93 28.02
C GLN A 259 -10.20 6.28 26.67
N THR A 260 -11.13 5.48 26.17
CA THR A 260 -10.91 4.66 24.97
C THR A 260 -12.05 4.85 23.96
N PHE A 261 -11.69 5.06 22.70
CA PHE A 261 -12.61 5.28 21.60
C PHE A 261 -12.52 4.10 20.64
N ILE A 262 -13.64 3.46 20.34
CA ILE A 262 -13.69 2.28 19.45
C ILE A 262 -14.34 2.65 18.13
N TYR A 263 -13.63 2.35 17.03
CA TYR A 263 -14.08 2.61 15.67
C TYR A 263 -14.12 1.34 14.84
N GLY A 264 -15.07 1.30 13.91
CA GLY A 264 -15.10 0.32 12.83
C GLY A 264 -14.19 0.71 11.66
N PHE A 265 -14.69 0.55 10.43
CA PHE A 265 -14.04 1.13 9.25
C PHE A 265 -14.24 2.64 9.25
N GLU A 266 -13.14 3.39 9.27
CA GLU A 266 -13.19 4.85 9.47
C GLU A 266 -12.63 5.58 8.25
N SER A 267 -13.38 6.56 7.76
CA SER A 267 -13.00 7.41 6.64
C SER A 267 -12.17 8.63 7.05
N ARG A 268 -12.17 9.00 8.34
CA ARG A 268 -11.41 10.12 8.90
C ARG A 268 -10.01 9.72 9.37
N MET A 269 -9.45 8.64 8.79
CA MET A 269 -8.09 8.21 9.13
C MET A 269 -7.03 9.30 8.96
N PRO A 270 -7.07 10.17 7.93
CA PRO A 270 -6.12 11.29 7.82
C PRO A 270 -6.16 12.22 9.03
N GLU A 271 -7.35 12.64 9.45
CA GLU A 271 -7.55 13.51 10.63
C GLU A 271 -7.13 12.81 11.92
N MET A 272 -7.48 11.53 12.06
CA MET A 272 -7.11 10.73 13.24
C MET A 272 -5.59 10.55 13.35
N MET A 273 -4.89 10.31 12.22
CA MET A 273 -3.44 10.20 12.23
C MET A 273 -2.75 11.53 12.51
N GLN A 274 -3.28 12.66 12.05
CA GLN A 274 -2.76 13.99 12.35
C GLN A 274 -3.04 14.40 13.81
N ALA A 275 -4.16 13.95 14.39
CA ALA A 275 -4.55 14.23 15.78
C ALA A 275 -3.81 13.35 16.81
N ALA A 276 -3.34 12.17 16.39
CA ALA A 276 -2.65 11.23 17.26
C ALA A 276 -1.20 11.67 17.56
N SER A 277 -0.69 11.23 18.70
CA SER A 277 0.72 11.41 19.09
C SER A 277 1.59 10.22 18.69
N LEU A 278 1.00 9.02 18.62
CA LEU A 278 1.69 7.77 18.34
C LEU A 278 0.74 6.78 17.67
N LEU A 279 1.22 6.12 16.61
CA LEU A 279 0.54 5.01 15.95
C LEU A 279 1.05 3.68 16.46
N VAL A 280 0.14 2.75 16.75
CA VAL A 280 0.45 1.33 16.98
C VAL A 280 -0.21 0.51 15.89
N THR A 281 0.57 -0.22 15.10
CA THR A 281 0.03 -0.92 13.94
C THR A 281 0.85 -2.15 13.54
N LYS A 282 0.33 -2.95 12.61
CA LYS A 282 1.13 -3.93 11.88
C LYS A 282 2.00 -3.25 10.80
N ALA A 283 3.03 -3.93 10.32
CA ALA A 283 3.96 -3.38 9.32
C ALA A 283 3.39 -3.30 7.89
N GLY A 284 2.11 -2.89 7.73
CA GLY A 284 1.45 -2.77 6.44
C GLY A 284 1.95 -1.56 5.65
N PRO A 285 2.26 -1.73 4.33
CA PRO A 285 2.87 -0.68 3.51
C PRO A 285 2.03 0.61 3.43
N GLY A 286 0.72 0.48 3.19
CA GLY A 286 -0.19 1.64 3.10
C GLY A 286 -0.24 2.44 4.39
N THR A 287 -0.46 1.77 5.53
CA THR A 287 -0.54 2.44 6.84
C THR A 287 0.79 3.12 7.23
N ILE A 288 1.94 2.51 6.87
CA ILE A 288 3.25 3.14 7.06
C ILE A 288 3.37 4.41 6.22
N ALA A 289 3.00 4.37 4.93
CA ALA A 289 3.06 5.55 4.06
C ALA A 289 2.11 6.67 4.52
N GLU A 290 0.90 6.33 4.97
CA GLU A 290 -0.07 7.25 5.57
C GLU A 290 0.50 7.93 6.83
N ALA A 291 1.08 7.13 7.74
CA ALA A 291 1.69 7.63 8.98
C ALA A 291 2.90 8.54 8.71
N LEU A 292 3.75 8.20 7.73
CA LEU A 292 4.87 9.04 7.30
C LEU A 292 4.38 10.41 6.83
N ASN A 293 3.34 10.44 6.00
CA ASN A 293 2.76 11.68 5.49
C ASN A 293 2.08 12.51 6.59
N ALA A 294 1.48 11.86 7.58
CA ALA A 294 0.94 12.52 8.77
C ALA A 294 2.03 12.99 9.77
N GLY A 295 3.30 12.63 9.55
CA GLY A 295 4.39 12.89 10.50
C GLY A 295 4.25 12.10 11.81
N LEU A 296 3.56 10.96 11.80
CA LEU A 296 3.17 10.20 12.98
C LEU A 296 4.12 9.03 13.24
N PRO A 297 4.87 9.03 14.37
CA PRO A 297 5.74 7.92 14.76
C PRO A 297 4.99 6.62 14.99
N MET A 298 5.68 5.48 14.84
CA MET A 298 5.05 4.16 14.83
C MET A 298 5.66 3.16 15.80
N VAL A 299 4.79 2.39 16.47
CA VAL A 299 5.14 1.12 17.12
C VAL A 299 4.58 -0.01 16.27
N LEU A 300 5.45 -0.82 15.69
CA LEU A 300 5.05 -1.98 14.91
C LEU A 300 4.98 -3.21 15.82
N TYR A 301 3.76 -3.74 16.06
CA TYR A 301 3.55 -4.89 16.94
C TYR A 301 3.39 -6.23 16.21
N SER A 302 3.20 -6.19 14.89
CA SER A 302 2.95 -7.37 14.06
C SER A 302 3.39 -7.14 12.62
N ARG A 303 3.66 -8.23 11.90
CA ARG A 303 3.96 -8.24 10.47
C ARG A 303 3.50 -9.52 9.80
N LEU A 304 3.29 -9.50 8.51
CA LEU A 304 3.16 -10.71 7.68
C LEU A 304 4.57 -11.24 7.33
N PRO A 305 4.92 -12.47 7.74
CA PRO A 305 6.22 -13.05 7.42
C PRO A 305 6.46 -13.12 5.90
N GLY A 306 7.70 -12.84 5.48
CA GLY A 306 8.10 -12.77 4.08
C GLY A 306 7.75 -11.44 3.43
N GLN A 307 6.50 -11.00 3.47
CA GLN A 307 6.03 -9.82 2.75
C GLN A 307 6.34 -8.49 3.45
N GLU A 308 6.19 -8.43 4.78
CA GLU A 308 6.33 -7.18 5.55
C GLU A 308 7.64 -7.12 6.37
N GLU A 309 8.59 -8.04 6.16
CA GLU A 309 9.86 -8.07 6.92
C GLU A 309 10.69 -6.81 6.67
N GLY A 310 10.96 -6.46 5.42
CA GLY A 310 11.71 -5.27 5.08
C GLY A 310 11.03 -3.95 5.48
N ASN A 311 9.69 -3.95 5.66
CA ASN A 311 8.99 -2.78 6.15
C ASN A 311 9.35 -2.47 7.61
N VAL A 312 9.55 -3.51 8.43
CA VAL A 312 10.02 -3.36 9.81
C VAL A 312 11.41 -2.75 9.83
N ASP A 313 12.33 -3.32 9.05
CA ASP A 313 13.71 -2.82 8.98
C ASP A 313 13.75 -1.37 8.46
N TYR A 314 12.92 -1.04 7.48
CA TYR A 314 12.79 0.32 6.95
C TYR A 314 12.35 1.31 8.04
N VAL A 315 11.28 1.00 8.76
CA VAL A 315 10.74 1.86 9.83
C VAL A 315 11.78 2.10 10.94
N VAL A 316 12.47 1.05 11.35
CA VAL A 316 13.50 1.12 12.41
C VAL A 316 14.74 1.89 11.94
N ASN A 317 15.27 1.55 10.76
CA ASN A 317 16.49 2.16 10.22
C ASN A 317 16.31 3.65 9.86
N GLN A 318 15.10 4.05 9.46
CA GLN A 318 14.78 5.45 9.21
C GLN A 318 14.50 6.26 10.49
N GLY A 319 14.47 5.61 11.65
CA GLY A 319 14.19 6.25 12.93
C GLY A 319 12.76 6.79 13.07
N VAL A 320 11.81 6.23 12.31
CA VAL A 320 10.40 6.65 12.29
C VAL A 320 9.50 5.79 13.18
N GLY A 321 10.05 4.72 13.74
CA GLY A 321 9.32 3.80 14.59
C GLY A 321 10.20 2.73 15.20
N VAL A 322 9.57 1.84 15.98
CA VAL A 322 10.22 0.72 16.64
C VAL A 322 9.50 -0.60 16.36
N TRP A 323 10.27 -1.69 16.34
CA TRP A 323 9.75 -3.04 16.28
C TRP A 323 9.55 -3.61 17.69
N ALA A 324 8.32 -3.82 18.09
CA ALA A 324 7.93 -4.31 19.41
C ALA A 324 6.89 -5.43 19.29
N PRO A 325 7.31 -6.64 18.81
CA PRO A 325 6.38 -7.71 18.46
C PRO A 325 5.60 -8.25 19.66
N GLY A 326 4.29 -8.33 19.47
CA GLY A 326 3.35 -8.81 20.48
C GLY A 326 2.88 -7.72 21.44
N SER A 327 1.77 -8.00 22.13
CA SER A 327 1.04 -7.01 22.94
C SER A 327 1.87 -6.42 24.08
N ALA A 328 2.60 -7.25 24.85
CA ALA A 328 3.38 -6.78 26.00
C ALA A 328 4.56 -5.88 25.60
N ARG A 329 5.32 -6.26 24.55
CA ARG A 329 6.42 -5.42 24.03
C ARG A 329 5.89 -4.14 23.39
N GLY A 330 4.77 -4.24 22.68
CA GLY A 330 4.08 -3.08 22.12
C GLY A 330 3.68 -2.08 23.20
N ALA A 331 3.06 -2.53 24.28
CA ALA A 331 2.70 -1.70 25.44
C ALA A 331 3.92 -1.03 26.09
N LYS A 332 5.02 -1.80 26.30
CA LYS A 332 6.28 -1.25 26.84
C LYS A 332 6.87 -0.17 25.93
N ALA A 333 6.82 -0.35 24.61
CA ALA A 333 7.29 0.64 23.65
C ALA A 333 6.43 1.91 23.67
N VAL A 334 5.10 1.77 23.76
CA VAL A 334 4.18 2.90 23.92
C VAL A 334 4.49 3.68 25.20
N SER A 335 4.63 2.97 26.35
CA SER A 335 5.01 3.59 27.63
C SER A 335 6.30 4.40 27.52
N ARG A 336 7.35 3.80 26.96
CA ARG A 336 8.65 4.47 26.77
C ARG A 336 8.50 5.76 25.95
N TRP A 337 7.81 5.70 24.82
CA TRP A 337 7.70 6.84 23.91
C TRP A 337 6.80 7.96 24.45
N LEU A 338 5.72 7.62 25.15
CA LEU A 338 4.89 8.63 25.82
C LEU A 338 5.63 9.32 26.97
N SER A 339 6.59 8.62 27.62
CA SER A 339 7.44 9.19 28.68
C SER A 339 8.66 9.96 28.14
N SER A 340 8.89 9.98 26.81
CA SER A 340 10.01 10.68 26.20
C SER A 340 9.56 11.56 25.01
N PRO A 341 8.99 12.76 25.28
CA PRO A 341 8.55 13.68 24.22
C PRO A 341 9.65 14.05 23.22
N GLU A 342 10.90 14.07 23.66
CA GLU A 342 12.04 14.36 22.79
C GLU A 342 12.26 13.24 21.76
N GLU A 343 12.27 11.95 22.17
CA GLU A 343 12.38 10.82 21.24
C GLU A 343 11.20 10.81 20.24
N LEU A 344 10.01 11.05 20.73
CA LEU A 344 8.79 11.12 19.91
C LEU A 344 8.89 12.25 18.87
N GLY A 345 9.35 13.43 19.27
CA GLY A 345 9.56 14.58 18.39
C GLY A 345 10.63 14.34 17.31
N LYS A 346 11.73 13.66 17.66
CA LYS A 346 12.78 13.23 16.70
C LYS A 346 12.20 12.27 15.67
N ALA A 347 11.43 11.28 16.10
CA ALA A 347 10.80 10.32 15.19
C ALA A 347 9.73 10.98 14.30
N ALA A 348 8.93 11.90 14.82
CA ALA A 348 7.99 12.67 14.02
C ALA A 348 8.69 13.52 12.93
N SER A 349 9.82 14.14 13.26
CA SER A 349 10.64 14.88 12.32
C SER A 349 11.24 13.95 11.25
N ALA A 350 11.67 12.76 11.63
CA ALA A 350 12.14 11.73 10.70
C ALA A 350 11.01 11.27 9.74
N CYS A 351 9.78 11.08 10.24
CA CYS A 351 8.62 10.76 9.40
C CYS A 351 8.43 11.81 8.29
N ARG A 352 8.38 13.09 8.66
CA ARG A 352 8.22 14.21 7.71
C ARG A 352 9.35 14.27 6.68
N ARG A 353 10.59 13.97 7.07
CA ARG A 353 11.75 13.99 6.17
C ARG A 353 11.65 12.96 5.05
N ILE A 354 11.12 11.77 5.31
CA ILE A 354 11.03 10.68 4.33
C ILE A 354 9.64 10.52 3.71
N ALA A 355 8.66 11.31 4.15
CA ALA A 355 7.32 11.34 3.58
C ALA A 355 7.34 11.60 2.06
N ARG A 356 6.33 11.07 1.37
CA ARG A 356 6.11 11.28 -0.06
C ARG A 356 4.65 11.64 -0.32
N PRO A 357 4.18 12.80 0.19
CA PRO A 357 2.77 13.18 0.08
C PRO A 357 2.32 13.36 -1.37
N GLU A 358 3.23 13.68 -2.28
CA GLU A 358 2.97 13.86 -3.72
C GLU A 358 2.93 12.56 -4.54
N ALA A 359 3.10 11.37 -3.92
CA ALA A 359 3.25 10.11 -4.65
C ALA A 359 2.11 9.84 -5.65
N ALA A 360 0.85 10.02 -5.25
CA ALA A 360 -0.30 9.83 -6.13
C ALA A 360 -0.32 10.84 -7.29
N ALA A 361 -0.04 12.12 -7.01
CA ALA A 361 0.04 13.16 -8.02
C ALA A 361 1.18 12.93 -9.01
N ARG A 362 2.34 12.44 -8.53
CA ARG A 362 3.48 12.06 -9.37
C ARG A 362 3.12 10.92 -10.33
N VAL A 363 2.45 9.88 -9.83
CA VAL A 363 1.96 8.78 -10.68
C VAL A 363 0.98 9.28 -11.72
N ALA A 364 0.04 10.18 -11.34
CA ALA A 364 -0.91 10.79 -12.27
C ALA A 364 -0.21 11.61 -13.37
N ALA A 365 0.83 12.38 -13.03
CA ALA A 365 1.61 13.14 -14.01
C ALA A 365 2.38 12.23 -14.99
N ILE A 366 2.90 11.11 -14.51
CA ILE A 366 3.56 10.11 -15.37
C ILE A 366 2.55 9.48 -16.34
N ILE A 367 1.34 9.15 -15.87
CA ILE A 367 0.26 8.64 -16.72
C ILE A 367 -0.11 9.66 -17.80
N ASP A 368 -0.25 10.93 -17.43
CA ASP A 368 -0.53 12.01 -18.38
C ASP A 368 0.56 12.14 -19.44
N SER A 369 1.82 12.12 -19.05
CA SER A 369 2.96 12.14 -19.96
C SER A 369 2.98 10.98 -20.94
N LEU A 370 2.73 9.75 -20.46
CA LEU A 370 2.68 8.55 -21.31
C LEU A 370 1.54 8.58 -22.35
N LEU A 371 0.42 9.24 -22.02
CA LEU A 371 -0.73 9.35 -22.92
C LEU A 371 -0.68 10.56 -23.84
N SER A 372 0.14 11.57 -23.52
CA SER A 372 0.29 12.82 -24.27
C SER A 372 1.41 12.77 -25.30
N SER A 373 2.47 11.98 -25.04
CA SER A 373 3.57 11.81 -25.98
C SER A 373 3.17 10.78 -27.04
N PRO A 374 3.39 11.04 -28.35
CA PRO A 374 3.29 10.00 -29.35
C PRO A 374 4.31 8.92 -28.99
N LEU A 375 3.84 7.66 -28.79
CA LEU A 375 4.74 6.54 -28.59
C LEU A 375 5.69 6.45 -29.78
N PRO A 376 7.03 6.34 -29.58
CA PRO A 376 7.93 6.07 -30.68
C PRO A 376 7.46 4.78 -31.36
N GLY A 377 7.24 4.85 -32.67
CA GLY A 377 6.79 3.72 -33.46
C GLY A 377 7.77 2.54 -33.28
N PRO A 378 7.36 1.30 -33.53
CA PRO A 378 8.17 0.10 -33.32
C PRO A 378 9.44 0.00 -34.18
N GLY A 379 9.90 1.08 -34.77
CA GLY A 379 11.08 1.18 -35.66
C GLY A 379 12.18 2.17 -35.28
N GLU A 380 11.99 3.05 -34.28
CA GLU A 380 12.96 4.13 -34.00
C GLU A 380 13.99 3.84 -32.89
N GLN A 381 13.89 2.71 -32.21
CA GLN A 381 14.81 2.39 -31.08
C GLN A 381 16.15 1.77 -31.51
N THR A 382 16.48 1.68 -32.80
CA THR A 382 17.72 1.02 -33.27
C THR A 382 18.69 1.92 -34.01
N ARG A 383 18.55 3.26 -34.03
CA ARG A 383 19.43 4.14 -34.82
C ARG A 383 20.32 5.10 -34.04
N SER A 384 20.41 5.03 -32.71
CA SER A 384 21.26 5.98 -31.94
C SER A 384 22.54 5.39 -31.33
N SER A 385 23.02 4.21 -31.77
CA SER A 385 24.28 3.65 -31.25
C SER A 385 25.31 3.27 -32.34
N SER A 386 25.29 3.95 -33.50
CA SER A 386 26.30 3.72 -34.53
C SER A 386 26.74 5.04 -35.21
N ALA A 387 27.06 6.05 -34.43
CA ALA A 387 27.83 7.19 -34.89
C ALA A 387 28.58 7.78 -33.70
N GLU A 388 29.76 7.23 -33.40
CA GLU A 388 31.00 7.88 -33.03
C GLU A 388 32.06 6.82 -32.77
N VAL A 389 32.94 6.68 -33.77
CA VAL A 389 34.26 6.03 -33.67
C VAL A 389 35.22 7.05 -33.10
#